data_b176272ef0251a8fd46a58453ee94bf1
#
_entry.id   b176272ef0251a8fd46a58453ee94bf1
#
_cell.length_a   1.000
_cell.length_b   1.000
_cell.length_c   1.000
_cell.angle_alpha   90.00
_cell.angle_beta   90.00
_cell.angle_gamma   90.00
#
_symmetry.space_group_name_H-M   'P 1'
#
loop_
_entity.id
_entity.type
_entity.pdbx_description
1 polymer ?
#
loop_
_entity_poly.entity_id
_entity_poly.type
_entity_poly.pdbx_seq_one_letter_code
_entity_poly.pdbx_strand_id
1 'polypeptide(L)'
;MLRPLLAAALLAVLALPVGASGSPIVPQLTATVTAKSITLVGADGKRVRVLQPNTYKIVVRDRTKAQNFHLVGPRVNRKTKIAAKTTRTWLLYLQPGSYSYLSDRNKGLSGAFIVAGSPPA
;
A
#
# COMPACT_ATOMS: atom_id res chain seq x y z
N MET A 1 11.21 -9.12 -49.60
CA MET A 1 11.24 -9.01 -49.12
C MET A 1 10.76 -8.64 -48.16
N LEU A 2 10.71 -8.76 -48.16
CA LEU A 2 10.51 -8.57 -47.30
C LEU A 2 9.88 -8.42 -46.43
N ARG A 3 9.78 -8.52 -46.37
CA ARG A 3 9.44 -8.48 -45.56
C ARG A 3 8.89 -8.31 -44.67
N PRO A 4 8.88 -8.51 -44.94
CA PRO A 4 8.54 -8.48 -43.99
C PRO A 4 8.05 -8.05 -43.10
N LEU A 5 8.07 -8.13 -43.10
CA LEU A 5 7.90 -7.82 -42.21
C LEU A 5 7.22 -7.60 -41.39
N LEU A 6 7.08 -7.78 -41.54
CA LEU A 6 6.69 -7.70 -40.80
C LEU A 6 6.16 -7.60 -39.92
N ALA A 7 6.18 -7.81 -40.16
CA ALA A 7 5.91 -7.88 -39.41
C ALA A 7 5.43 -7.67 -38.50
N ALA A 8 5.45 -7.63 -38.54
CA ALA A 8 5.23 -7.61 -37.77
C ALA A 8 4.65 -7.41 -36.93
N ALA A 9 4.57 -7.39 -37.06
CA ALA A 9 4.23 -7.37 -36.36
C ALA A 9 3.69 -7.36 -35.55
N LEU A 10 3.64 -7.50 -35.49
CA LEU A 10 3.37 -7.66 -34.74
C LEU A 10 2.88 -7.58 -33.89
N LEU A 11 2.93 -7.60 -33.97
CA LEU A 11 2.74 -7.74 -33.15
C LEU A 11 2.17 -7.54 -32.32
N ALA A 12 2.13 -7.49 -32.64
CA ALA A 12 1.86 -7.55 -31.91
C ALA A 12 1.31 -7.40 -31.08
N VAL A 13 1.28 -7.35 -31.10
CA VAL A 13 1.10 -7.41 -30.40
C VAL A 13 0.53 -7.42 -29.65
N LEU A 14 0.36 -7.62 -29.72
CA LEU A 14 0.16 -7.91 -29.10
C LEU A 14 -0.28 -7.86 -28.28
N ALA A 15 -0.29 -7.81 -28.38
CA ALA A 15 -0.38 -7.95 -27.66
C ALA A 15 -0.83 -7.77 -26.79
N LEU A 16 -0.98 -7.66 -26.62
CA LEU A 16 -1.09 -7.59 -25.86
C LEU A 16 -1.83 -7.45 -25.18
N PRO A 17 -2.11 -7.60 -25.37
CA PRO A 17 -2.65 -7.53 -24.66
C PRO A 17 -3.09 -7.56 -23.84
N VAL A 18 -2.98 -7.77 -23.80
CA VAL A 18 -3.12 -7.82 -23.17
C VAL A 18 -3.52 -7.84 -22.33
N GLY A 19 -3.35 -7.96 -22.79
CA GLY A 19 -3.41 -8.55 -21.82
C GLY A 19 -3.68 -8.05 -20.62
N ALA A 20 -3.17 -7.57 -20.44
CA ALA A 20 -3.49 -6.88 -19.34
C ALA A 20 -4.79 -7.07 -18.81
N SER A 21 -5.45 -7.60 -19.60
CA SER A 21 -6.80 -7.67 -19.22
C SER A 21 -6.96 -8.53 -18.06
N GLY A 22 -7.62 -8.24 -17.17
CA GLY A 22 -8.15 -9.08 -16.21
C GLY A 22 -7.49 -9.20 -14.88
N SER A 23 -6.24 -8.92 -14.76
CA SER A 23 -5.63 -8.98 -13.43
C SER A 23 -5.79 -7.65 -12.72
N PRO A 24 -6.54 -7.62 -11.61
CA PRO A 24 -6.64 -6.36 -10.87
C PRO A 24 -5.29 -5.98 -10.29
N ILE A 25 -5.02 -4.71 -10.30
CA ILE A 25 -3.84 -4.16 -9.65
C ILE A 25 -4.18 -3.92 -8.20
N VAL A 26 -3.40 -4.50 -7.29
CA VAL A 26 -3.55 -4.25 -5.87
C VAL A 26 -2.71 -3.02 -5.53
N PRO A 27 -3.33 -1.91 -5.13
CA PRO A 27 -2.56 -0.72 -4.80
C PRO A 27 -1.71 -0.95 -3.56
N GLN A 28 -0.54 -0.32 -3.55
CA GLN A 28 0.41 -0.48 -2.47
C GLN A 28 0.54 0.80 -1.67
N LEU A 29 0.57 0.63 -0.36
CA LEU A 29 0.92 1.69 0.59
C LEU A 29 2.24 1.30 1.25
N THR A 30 3.02 2.28 1.64
CA THR A 30 4.28 2.04 2.35
C THR A 30 4.27 2.81 3.66
N ALA A 31 4.42 2.06 4.74
CA ALA A 31 4.56 2.63 6.08
C ALA A 31 6.03 2.58 6.46
N THR A 32 6.54 3.66 7.01
CA THR A 32 7.93 3.71 7.48
C THR A 32 7.95 4.25 8.89
N VAL A 33 8.66 3.55 9.77
CA VAL A 33 8.83 3.94 11.17
C VAL A 33 10.32 4.12 11.43
N THR A 34 10.66 5.27 11.96
CA THR A 34 12.01 5.55 12.46
C THR A 34 11.91 5.87 13.94
N ALA A 35 13.05 6.10 14.57
CA ALA A 35 13.06 6.46 15.98
C ALA A 35 12.26 7.74 16.29
N LYS A 36 12.10 8.63 15.29
CA LYS A 36 11.50 9.95 15.49
C LYS A 36 10.34 10.25 14.55
N SER A 37 9.96 9.33 13.68
CA SER A 37 8.90 9.61 12.71
C SER A 37 8.12 8.36 12.35
N ILE A 38 6.91 8.58 11.90
CA ILE A 38 6.04 7.54 11.37
C ILE A 38 5.30 8.12 10.17
N THR A 39 5.31 7.40 9.05
CA THR A 39 4.67 7.87 7.82
C THR A 39 3.94 6.75 7.13
N LEU A 40 2.91 7.10 6.38
CA LEU A 40 2.20 6.19 5.49
C LEU A 40 2.00 6.93 4.17
N VAL A 41 2.57 6.39 3.10
CA VAL A 41 2.51 7.03 1.78
C VAL A 41 1.93 6.07 0.75
N GLY A 42 1.35 6.65 -0.29
CA GLY A 42 0.86 5.89 -1.43
C GLY A 42 1.94 5.63 -2.46
N ALA A 43 1.54 5.02 -3.58
CA ALA A 43 2.46 4.73 -4.67
C ALA A 43 3.08 6.00 -5.27
N ASP A 44 2.40 7.12 -5.15
CA ASP A 44 2.89 8.42 -5.61
C ASP A 44 3.90 9.06 -4.65
N GLY A 45 4.18 8.42 -3.52
CA GLY A 45 5.08 8.95 -2.50
C GLY A 45 4.45 10.00 -1.60
N LYS A 46 3.19 10.33 -1.80
CA LYS A 46 2.51 11.34 -0.99
C LYS A 46 1.84 10.71 0.21
N ARG A 47 1.75 11.49 1.28
CA ARG A 47 1.09 11.04 2.50
C ARG A 47 -0.36 10.67 2.22
N VAL A 48 -0.78 9.53 2.73
CA VAL A 48 -2.14 9.04 2.60
C VAL A 48 -3.05 9.87 3.49
N ARG A 49 -4.12 10.43 2.90
CA ARG A 49 -5.14 11.19 3.63
C ARG A 49 -6.53 10.63 3.42
N VAL A 50 -6.84 10.27 2.17
CA VAL A 50 -8.14 9.70 1.80
C VAL A 50 -7.88 8.59 0.81
N LEU A 51 -8.52 7.44 1.04
CA LEU A 51 -8.45 6.29 0.14
C LEU A 51 -9.86 5.85 -0.22
N GLN A 52 -9.99 5.15 -1.34
CA GLN A 52 -11.22 4.43 -1.66
C GLN A 52 -11.21 3.08 -0.93
N PRO A 53 -12.39 2.52 -0.63
CA PRO A 53 -12.45 1.15 -0.10
C PRO A 53 -11.84 0.18 -1.09
N ASN A 54 -10.91 -0.63 -0.65
CA ASN A 54 -10.22 -1.58 -1.52
C ASN A 54 -9.32 -2.47 -0.67
N THR A 55 -8.82 -3.51 -1.30
CA THR A 55 -7.74 -4.30 -0.71
C THR A 55 -6.42 -3.62 -1.04
N TYR A 56 -5.63 -3.37 -0.01
CA TYR A 56 -4.33 -2.73 -0.15
C TYR A 56 -3.23 -3.64 0.31
N LYS A 57 -2.11 -3.59 -0.40
CA LYS A 57 -0.88 -4.21 0.02
C LYS A 57 -0.10 -3.15 0.80
N ILE A 58 0.09 -3.38 2.09
CA ILE A 58 0.77 -2.42 2.96
C ILE A 58 2.13 -2.98 3.33
N VAL A 59 3.18 -2.34 2.83
CA VAL A 59 4.54 -2.71 3.16
C VAL A 59 4.96 -1.85 4.36
N VAL A 60 5.22 -2.50 5.47
CA VAL A 60 5.59 -1.83 6.72
C VAL A 60 7.09 -1.99 6.93
N ARG A 61 7.79 -0.89 6.95
CA ARG A 61 9.23 -0.85 7.17
C ARG A 61 9.53 -0.25 8.53
N ASP A 62 9.76 -1.12 9.48
CA ASP A 62 10.14 -0.72 10.83
C ASP A 62 11.66 -0.68 10.92
N ARG A 63 12.20 0.51 10.98
CA ARG A 63 13.64 0.74 10.95
C ARG A 63 14.23 1.03 12.31
N THR A 64 13.47 0.77 13.36
CA THR A 64 13.92 1.11 14.71
C THR A 64 13.50 0.04 15.70
N LYS A 65 14.31 -0.13 16.72
CA LYS A 65 13.95 -0.98 17.87
C LYS A 65 13.19 -0.20 18.94
N ALA A 66 13.02 1.12 18.75
CA ALA A 66 12.39 1.97 19.75
C ALA A 66 10.89 2.12 19.56
N GLN A 67 10.39 1.93 18.35
CA GLN A 67 9.00 2.18 17.98
C GLN A 67 8.43 1.00 17.23
N ASN A 68 7.12 1.02 16.98
CA ASN A 68 6.48 0.06 16.09
C ASN A 68 5.45 0.78 15.21
N PHE A 69 4.83 0.03 14.32
CA PHE A 69 3.73 0.53 13.50
C PHE A 69 2.46 -0.22 13.89
N HIS A 70 1.48 0.50 14.37
CA HIS A 70 0.21 -0.05 14.79
C HIS A 70 -0.93 0.63 14.01
N LEU A 71 -1.58 -0.11 13.13
CA LEU A 71 -2.68 0.37 12.31
C LEU A 71 -4.00 -0.06 12.93
N VAL A 72 -4.89 0.91 13.16
CA VAL A 72 -6.18 0.67 13.81
C VAL A 72 -7.28 1.33 13.01
N GLY A 73 -8.37 0.63 12.83
CA GLY A 73 -9.56 1.15 12.16
C GLY A 73 -10.66 0.10 12.13
N PRO A 74 -11.73 0.30 11.35
CA PRO A 74 -12.81 -0.67 11.27
C PRO A 74 -12.29 -2.05 10.83
N ARG A 75 -12.45 -3.03 11.68
CA ARG A 75 -12.01 -4.42 11.46
C ARG A 75 -10.52 -4.58 11.20
N VAL A 76 -9.72 -3.60 11.58
CA VAL A 76 -8.27 -3.64 11.40
C VAL A 76 -7.60 -3.28 12.72
N ASN A 77 -6.70 -4.16 13.15
CA ASN A 77 -5.86 -3.94 14.32
C ASN A 77 -4.60 -4.77 14.09
N ARG A 78 -3.63 -4.17 13.42
CA ARG A 78 -2.40 -4.88 13.05
C ARG A 78 -1.20 -4.07 13.50
N LYS A 79 -0.22 -4.75 14.03
CA LYS A 79 0.97 -4.06 14.53
C LYS A 79 2.23 -4.89 14.33
N THR A 80 3.35 -4.20 14.25
CA THR A 80 4.66 -4.81 14.32
C THR A 80 5.11 -4.85 15.77
N LYS A 81 6.11 -5.67 16.04
CA LYS A 81 6.67 -5.75 17.39
C LYS A 81 7.57 -4.55 17.65
N ILE A 82 7.51 -4.03 18.86
CA ILE A 82 8.53 -3.11 19.36
C ILE A 82 9.81 -3.89 19.50
N ALA A 83 10.93 -3.24 19.42
CA ALA A 83 12.27 -3.85 19.58
C ALA A 83 12.70 -4.75 18.43
N ALA A 84 12.01 -4.71 17.31
CA ALA A 84 12.40 -5.47 16.13
C ALA A 84 12.47 -4.54 14.92
N LYS A 85 13.61 -4.54 14.24
CA LYS A 85 13.70 -3.94 12.92
C LYS A 85 13.21 -4.99 11.93
N THR A 86 12.18 -4.68 11.18
CA THR A 86 11.58 -5.67 10.30
C THR A 86 10.85 -5.01 9.15
N THR A 87 10.67 -5.77 8.08
CA THR A 87 9.79 -5.39 7.00
C THR A 87 8.68 -6.43 6.93
N ARG A 88 7.45 -5.97 7.01
CA ARG A 88 6.27 -6.83 6.94
C ARG A 88 5.40 -6.37 5.79
N THR A 89 4.71 -7.31 5.18
CA THR A 89 3.73 -7.01 4.14
C THR A 89 2.39 -7.52 4.61
N TRP A 90 1.41 -6.62 4.64
CA TRP A 90 0.04 -6.95 5.01
C TRP A 90 -0.85 -6.76 3.80
N LEU A 91 -1.75 -7.71 3.58
CA LEU A 91 -2.80 -7.58 2.56
C LEU A 91 -4.11 -7.40 3.32
N LEU A 92 -4.68 -6.19 3.27
CA LEU A 92 -5.84 -5.84 4.08
C LEU A 92 -6.90 -5.17 3.24
N TYR A 93 -8.16 -5.57 3.44
CA TYR A 93 -9.28 -4.81 2.91
C TYR A 93 -9.57 -3.66 3.87
N LEU A 94 -9.58 -2.45 3.34
CA LEU A 94 -9.89 -1.25 4.12
C LEU A 94 -11.29 -0.79 3.75
N GLN A 95 -12.24 -1.02 4.66
CA GLN A 95 -13.62 -0.57 4.47
C GLN A 95 -13.76 0.90 4.85
N PRO A 96 -14.87 1.56 4.46
CA PRO A 96 -15.06 2.97 4.83
C PRO A 96 -14.98 3.19 6.33
N GLY A 97 -14.36 4.28 6.71
CA GLY A 97 -14.21 4.67 8.10
C GLY A 97 -12.93 5.45 8.35
N SER A 98 -12.69 5.72 9.61
CA SER A 98 -11.51 6.46 10.07
C SER A 98 -10.45 5.49 10.55
N TYR A 99 -9.23 5.73 10.13
CA TYR A 99 -8.08 4.89 10.49
C TYR A 99 -7.00 5.77 11.11
N SER A 100 -6.26 5.17 12.02
CA SER A 100 -5.08 5.82 12.59
C SER A 100 -3.94 4.83 12.63
N TYR A 101 -2.72 5.35 12.63
CA TYR A 101 -1.52 4.57 12.82
C TYR A 101 -0.61 5.30 13.79
N LEU A 102 0.07 4.54 14.62
CA LEU A 102 0.85 5.13 15.70
C LEU A 102 1.91 4.15 16.17
N SER A 103 2.83 4.66 16.97
CA SER A 103 3.73 3.80 17.73
C SER A 103 3.14 3.59 19.13
N ASP A 104 3.06 2.36 19.56
CA ASP A 104 2.58 2.05 20.90
C ASP A 104 3.51 2.59 21.99
N ARG A 105 4.80 2.71 21.67
CA ARG A 105 5.78 3.21 22.61
C ARG A 105 5.75 4.73 22.71
N ASN A 106 5.39 5.42 21.63
CA ASN A 106 5.30 6.87 21.61
C ASN A 106 4.12 7.29 20.76
N LYS A 107 3.00 7.52 21.42
CA LYS A 107 1.75 7.83 20.73
C LYS A 107 1.73 9.21 20.08
N GLY A 108 2.73 10.04 20.36
CA GLY A 108 2.93 11.28 19.64
C GLY A 108 3.40 11.04 18.21
N LEU A 109 3.96 9.88 17.93
CA LEU A 109 4.26 9.47 16.55
C LEU A 109 3.00 8.80 16.01
N SER A 110 2.22 9.55 15.23
CA SER A 110 0.95 9.04 14.72
C SER A 110 0.53 9.77 13.46
N GLY A 111 -0.42 9.19 12.77
CA GLY A 111 -1.09 9.78 11.63
C GLY A 111 -2.47 9.19 11.48
N ALA A 112 -3.26 9.76 10.59
CA ALA A 112 -4.62 9.32 10.39
C ALA A 112 -5.00 9.49 8.92
N PHE A 113 -5.98 8.68 8.49
CA PHE A 113 -6.56 8.81 7.16
C PHE A 113 -7.99 8.32 7.19
N ILE A 114 -8.71 8.61 6.12
CA ILE A 114 -10.10 8.22 5.97
C ILE A 114 -10.24 7.36 4.74
N VAL A 115 -11.04 6.32 4.83
CA VAL A 115 -11.47 5.53 3.68
C VAL A 115 -12.91 5.91 3.40
N ALA A 116 -13.18 6.40 2.19
CA ALA A 116 -14.49 6.92 1.82
C ALA A 116 -14.75 6.69 0.34
N GLY A 117 -16.05 6.72 -0.01
CA GLY A 117 -16.46 6.55 -1.38
C GLY A 117 -16.83 5.13 -1.71
N SER A 118 -16.90 4.84 -3.00
CA SER A 118 -17.25 3.51 -3.49
C SER A 118 -15.98 2.74 -3.84
N PRO A 119 -16.02 1.40 -3.72
CA PRO A 119 -14.91 0.59 -4.18
C PRO A 119 -14.68 0.81 -5.68
N PRO A 120 -13.45 0.64 -6.17
CA PRO A 120 -13.19 0.67 -7.61
C PRO A 120 -13.97 -0.43 -8.32
N ALA A 121 -14.38 -0.14 -9.53
CA ALA A 121 -15.14 -1.09 -10.36
C ALA A 121 -14.24 -2.27 -10.79
#